data_077050bca8525621251d6805ab240425
#
_entry.id   077050bca8525621251d6805ab240425
#
_cell.length_a   1.000
_cell.length_b   1.000
_cell.length_c   1.000
_cell.angle_alpha   90.00
_cell.angle_beta   90.00
_cell.angle_gamma   90.00
#
_symmetry.space_group_name_H-M   'P 1'
#
loop_
_entity.id
_entity.type
_entity.pdbx_description
1 polymer ?
#
loop_
_entity_poly.entity_id
_entity_poly.type
_entity_poly.pdbx_seq_one_letter_code
_entity_poly.pdbx_strand_id
1 'polypeptide(L)'
;MQFIVKNLLRIVLLMIPYTLSAQSTFLPQGNKHQLLLDRLDIKLQTNTDLNVLTIKPISRRYAVRIGEFADSVQKTDGNLLSPVDQFNLHSLLMNNSEWVSGDKTDFQSKKSVWNTFYKSKANLIEVNAPDFFLAVNPVFQFTISKEANNTARVFQNTKGLTFRGLIARRIGFSAYLTDNQE
;
A
#
# COMPACT_ATOMS: atom_id res chain seq x y z
N MET A 1 -45.10 19.55 -7.06
CA MET A 1 -44.33 18.32 -7.32
C MET A 1 -42.83 18.57 -7.49
N GLN A 2 -42.39 19.52 -8.30
CA GLN A 2 -40.96 19.82 -8.49
C GLN A 2 -40.19 20.26 -7.22
N PHE A 3 -40.85 20.99 -6.30
CA PHE A 3 -40.22 21.45 -5.06
C PHE A 3 -39.90 20.30 -4.09
N ILE A 4 -40.82 19.31 -4.00
CA ILE A 4 -40.63 18.12 -3.17
C ILE A 4 -39.49 17.25 -3.71
N VAL A 5 -39.41 17.06 -5.02
CA VAL A 5 -38.35 16.28 -5.68
C VAL A 5 -36.97 16.93 -5.48
N LYS A 6 -36.86 18.27 -5.61
CA LYS A 6 -35.60 19.00 -5.35
C LYS A 6 -35.12 18.85 -3.91
N ASN A 7 -36.05 18.93 -2.95
CA ASN A 7 -35.65 18.78 -1.53
C ASN A 7 -35.32 17.33 -1.18
N LEU A 8 -36.02 16.34 -1.74
CA LEU A 8 -35.70 14.92 -1.58
C LEU A 8 -34.30 14.62 -2.15
N LEU A 9 -33.99 15.15 -3.33
CA LEU A 9 -32.67 14.99 -3.95
C LEU A 9 -31.53 15.59 -3.10
N ARG A 10 -31.77 16.75 -2.48
CA ARG A 10 -30.81 17.38 -1.56
C ARG A 10 -30.59 16.57 -0.30
N ILE A 11 -31.64 15.98 0.27
CA ILE A 11 -31.55 15.12 1.47
C ILE A 11 -30.79 13.84 1.14
N VAL A 12 -31.06 13.22 -0.01
CA VAL A 12 -30.32 12.02 -0.49
C VAL A 12 -28.84 12.35 -0.71
N LEU A 13 -28.53 13.51 -1.32
CA LEU A 13 -27.15 13.93 -1.56
C LEU A 13 -26.40 14.23 -0.24
N LEU A 14 -27.07 14.72 0.80
CA LEU A 14 -26.51 14.95 2.13
C LEU A 14 -26.31 13.67 2.94
N MET A 15 -27.06 12.61 2.65
CA MET A 15 -26.95 11.32 3.36
C MET A 15 -25.80 10.45 2.84
N ILE A 16 -25.36 10.64 1.58
CA ILE A 16 -24.28 9.85 0.96
C ILE A 16 -22.96 9.90 1.76
N PRO A 17 -22.48 11.04 2.28
CA PRO A 17 -21.20 11.06 3.00
C PRO A 17 -21.17 10.33 4.33
N TYR A 18 -22.30 10.05 4.94
CA TYR A 18 -22.34 9.36 6.26
C TYR A 18 -22.15 7.84 6.16
N THR A 19 -22.33 7.27 4.98
CA THR A 19 -22.20 5.81 4.75
C THR A 19 -20.85 5.41 4.18
N LEU A 20 -19.98 6.37 3.83
CA LEU A 20 -18.65 6.09 3.31
C LEU A 20 -17.72 5.66 4.45
N SER A 21 -17.71 4.35 4.71
CA SER A 21 -16.66 3.75 5.54
C SER A 21 -15.29 4.03 4.90
N ALA A 22 -14.32 4.38 5.74
CA ALA A 22 -12.96 4.66 5.30
C ALA A 22 -12.41 3.50 4.46
N GLN A 23 -12.37 3.67 3.15
CA GLN A 23 -11.76 2.72 2.24
C GLN A 23 -10.26 3.01 2.21
N SER A 24 -9.46 2.06 2.70
CA SER A 24 -8.02 2.10 2.49
C SER A 24 -7.68 1.47 1.14
N THR A 25 -6.55 1.90 0.56
CA THR A 25 -6.00 1.21 -0.60
C THR A 25 -5.50 -0.19 -0.21
N PHE A 26 -5.43 -1.10 -1.18
CA PHE A 26 -5.02 -2.49 -0.95
C PHE A 26 -3.57 -2.73 -1.39
N LEU A 27 -2.95 -3.77 -0.81
CA LEU A 27 -1.69 -4.28 -1.30
C LEU A 27 -1.89 -4.96 -2.66
N PRO A 28 -1.02 -4.69 -3.66
CA PRO A 28 -1.09 -5.41 -4.93
C PRO A 28 -0.94 -6.91 -4.71
N GLN A 29 -1.67 -7.69 -5.49
CA GLN A 29 -1.59 -9.15 -5.43
C GLN A 29 -0.20 -9.62 -5.87
N GLY A 30 0.36 -10.63 -5.19
CA GLY A 30 1.71 -11.13 -5.45
C GLY A 30 2.85 -10.24 -4.93
N ASN A 31 2.55 -9.19 -4.18
CA ASN A 31 3.58 -8.33 -3.58
C ASN A 31 4.35 -9.09 -2.48
N LYS A 32 5.66 -8.83 -2.38
CA LYS A 32 6.54 -9.38 -1.32
C LYS A 32 6.01 -9.17 0.10
N HIS A 33 5.24 -8.11 0.33
CA HIS A 33 4.64 -7.82 1.63
C HIS A 33 3.54 -8.82 2.01
N GLN A 34 2.86 -9.45 1.05
CA GLN A 34 1.92 -10.52 1.36
C GLN A 34 2.64 -11.74 1.93
N LEU A 35 3.76 -12.14 1.31
CA LEU A 35 4.60 -13.24 1.82
C LEU A 35 5.13 -12.95 3.23
N LEU A 36 5.49 -11.70 3.51
CA LEU A 36 5.88 -11.30 4.87
C LEU A 36 4.74 -11.51 5.85
N LEU A 37 3.51 -11.06 5.51
CA LEU A 37 2.35 -11.20 6.39
C LEU A 37 2.01 -12.67 6.65
N ASP A 38 2.07 -13.54 5.63
CA ASP A 38 1.87 -14.98 5.77
C ASP A 38 2.94 -15.59 6.71
N ARG A 39 4.20 -15.11 6.65
CA ARG A 39 5.27 -15.54 7.57
C ARG A 39 5.06 -15.02 9.00
N LEU A 40 4.56 -13.79 9.15
CA LEU A 40 4.23 -13.22 10.46
C LEU A 40 3.10 -14.00 11.13
N ASP A 41 2.11 -14.46 10.37
CA ASP A 41 1.03 -15.31 10.85
C ASP A 41 1.58 -16.59 11.50
N ILE A 42 2.49 -17.26 10.80
CA ILE A 42 3.15 -18.47 11.31
C ILE A 42 3.95 -18.19 12.59
N LYS A 43 4.67 -17.05 12.63
CA LYS A 43 5.56 -16.72 13.74
C LYS A 43 4.84 -16.21 14.99
N LEU A 44 3.78 -15.41 14.79
CA LEU A 44 3.01 -14.82 15.89
C LEU A 44 1.97 -15.77 16.49
N GLN A 45 1.62 -16.84 15.81
CA GLN A 45 0.77 -18.00 16.20
C GLN A 45 -0.58 -17.68 16.86
N THR A 46 -0.69 -16.63 17.67
CA THR A 46 -1.88 -16.31 18.49
C THR A 46 -2.52 -14.96 18.17
N ASN A 47 -2.11 -14.30 17.08
CA ASN A 47 -2.69 -13.02 16.73
C ASN A 47 -4.01 -13.21 15.97
N THR A 48 -5.13 -12.91 16.59
CA THR A 48 -6.47 -12.98 15.99
C THR A 48 -6.63 -12.10 14.77
N ASP A 49 -5.85 -11.00 14.69
CA ASP A 49 -5.85 -10.10 13.52
C ASP A 49 -5.23 -10.77 12.29
N LEU A 50 -4.36 -11.76 12.45
CA LEU A 50 -3.74 -12.49 11.34
C LEU A 50 -4.63 -13.58 10.74
N ASN A 51 -5.60 -14.09 11.47
CA ASN A 51 -6.55 -15.09 10.96
C ASN A 51 -7.37 -14.60 9.75
N VAL A 52 -7.35 -13.30 9.47
CA VAL A 52 -8.03 -12.67 8.33
C VAL A 52 -7.18 -12.65 7.05
N LEU A 53 -5.93 -13.11 7.10
CA LEU A 53 -5.03 -13.12 5.93
C LEU A 53 -5.49 -14.05 4.78
N THR A 54 -6.38 -14.99 5.06
CA THR A 54 -7.05 -15.81 4.03
C THR A 54 -7.96 -14.98 3.13
N ILE A 55 -8.46 -13.84 3.61
CA ILE A 55 -9.34 -12.94 2.85
C ILE A 55 -8.49 -11.92 2.11
N LYS A 56 -8.44 -12.02 0.80
CA LYS A 56 -7.71 -11.08 -0.07
C LYS A 56 -8.70 -10.25 -0.89
N PRO A 57 -8.39 -9.01 -1.21
CA PRO A 57 -7.12 -8.28 -1.03
C PRO A 57 -6.93 -7.71 0.40
N ILE A 58 -5.68 -7.64 0.86
CA ILE A 58 -5.33 -7.12 2.18
C ILE A 58 -5.23 -5.60 2.13
N SER A 59 -5.92 -4.89 3.02
CA SER A 59 -5.84 -3.44 3.09
C SER A 59 -4.48 -2.99 3.62
N ARG A 60 -3.94 -1.88 3.10
CA ARG A 60 -2.66 -1.32 3.53
C ARG A 60 -2.69 -0.90 4.99
N ARG A 61 -3.79 -0.31 5.44
CA ARG A 61 -3.98 0.06 6.84
C ARG A 61 -3.87 -1.15 7.76
N TYR A 62 -4.49 -2.26 7.38
CA TYR A 62 -4.45 -3.50 8.14
C TYR A 62 -3.04 -4.10 8.18
N ALA A 63 -2.37 -4.14 7.02
CA ALA A 63 -1.00 -4.64 6.91
C ALA A 63 -0.02 -3.85 7.79
N VAL A 64 -0.17 -2.52 7.86
CA VAL A 64 0.66 -1.67 8.74
C VAL A 64 0.38 -1.97 10.21
N ARG A 65 -0.88 -2.13 10.61
CA ARG A 65 -1.22 -2.46 12.00
C ARG A 65 -0.57 -3.76 12.47
N ILE A 66 -0.61 -4.79 11.61
CA ILE A 66 0.10 -6.06 11.87
C ILE A 66 1.61 -5.84 11.94
N GLY A 67 2.15 -5.05 11.01
CA GLY A 67 3.57 -4.72 10.98
C GLY A 67 4.04 -3.99 12.24
N GLU A 68 3.33 -2.98 12.70
CA GLU A 68 3.65 -2.26 13.93
C GLU A 68 3.56 -3.18 15.16
N PHE A 69 2.59 -4.07 15.20
CA PHE A 69 2.49 -5.08 16.26
C PHE A 69 3.70 -6.02 16.25
N ALA A 70 4.07 -6.57 15.09
CA ALA A 70 5.24 -7.44 14.94
C ALA A 70 6.55 -6.73 15.33
N ASP A 71 6.69 -5.46 14.99
CA ASP A 71 7.83 -4.62 15.37
C ASP A 71 7.90 -4.43 16.90
N SER A 72 6.75 -4.21 17.54
CA SER A 72 6.67 -4.08 18.99
C SER A 72 7.05 -5.39 19.72
N VAL A 73 6.58 -6.53 19.23
CA VAL A 73 6.95 -7.85 19.77
C VAL A 73 8.44 -8.11 19.57
N GLN A 74 8.98 -7.82 18.38
CA GLN A 74 10.41 -7.97 18.10
C GLN A 74 11.28 -7.14 19.06
N LYS A 75 10.86 -5.92 19.38
CA LYS A 75 11.58 -5.04 20.32
C LYS A 75 11.55 -5.58 21.74
N THR A 76 10.51 -6.32 22.11
CA THR A 76 10.37 -6.91 23.45
C THR A 76 11.12 -8.23 23.58
N ASP A 77 10.95 -9.15 22.62
CA ASP A 77 11.46 -10.54 22.69
C ASP A 77 12.82 -10.74 21.99
N GLY A 78 13.17 -9.84 21.06
CA GLY A 78 14.46 -9.85 20.35
C GLY A 78 14.66 -10.95 19.30
N ASN A 79 13.93 -12.05 19.35
CA ASN A 79 14.17 -13.26 18.55
C ASN A 79 13.03 -13.64 17.59
N LEU A 80 11.97 -12.86 17.49
CA LEU A 80 10.82 -13.21 16.65
C LEU A 80 11.17 -13.18 15.17
N LEU A 81 11.86 -12.14 14.71
CA LEU A 81 12.09 -11.85 13.31
C LEU A 81 13.53 -12.12 12.89
N SER A 82 13.71 -12.83 11.78
CA SER A 82 15.02 -12.94 11.14
C SER A 82 15.45 -11.55 10.57
N PRO A 83 16.75 -11.32 10.30
CA PRO A 83 17.21 -10.09 9.66
C PRO A 83 16.49 -9.77 8.35
N VAL A 84 16.14 -10.78 7.56
CA VAL A 84 15.37 -10.64 6.32
C VAL A 84 13.93 -10.20 6.61
N ASP A 85 13.30 -10.76 7.63
CA ASP A 85 11.94 -10.36 8.03
C ASP A 85 11.92 -8.93 8.56
N GLN A 86 12.92 -8.53 9.35
CA GLN A 86 13.07 -7.15 9.83
C GLN A 86 13.23 -6.16 8.67
N PHE A 87 14.08 -6.49 7.68
CA PHE A 87 14.23 -5.67 6.47
C PHE A 87 12.91 -5.55 5.70
N ASN A 88 12.19 -6.66 5.50
CA ASN A 88 10.91 -6.66 4.80
C ASN A 88 9.82 -5.94 5.60
N LEU A 89 9.83 -6.05 6.93
CA LEU A 89 8.93 -5.32 7.82
C LEU A 89 9.17 -3.81 7.73
N HIS A 90 10.43 -3.38 7.81
CA HIS A 90 10.79 -1.97 7.61
C HIS A 90 10.33 -1.48 6.22
N SER A 91 10.54 -2.29 5.18
CA SER A 91 10.06 -1.99 3.83
C SER A 91 8.53 -1.90 3.76
N LEU A 92 7.80 -2.78 4.45
CA LEU A 92 6.33 -2.72 4.53
C LEU A 92 5.86 -1.41 5.14
N LEU A 93 6.41 -1.04 6.30
CA LEU A 93 6.05 0.19 7.02
C LEU A 93 6.40 1.44 6.20
N MET A 94 7.60 1.48 5.64
CA MET A 94 8.07 2.59 4.80
C MET A 94 7.19 2.79 3.56
N ASN A 95 6.82 1.70 2.85
CA ASN A 95 5.97 1.76 1.66
C ASN A 95 4.50 2.12 1.96
N ASN A 96 4.10 2.13 3.23
CA ASN A 96 2.75 2.44 3.67
C ASN A 96 2.77 3.50 4.79
N SER A 97 3.68 4.45 4.68
CA SER A 97 3.97 5.49 5.68
C SER A 97 2.75 6.31 6.08
N GLU A 98 1.75 6.40 5.20
CA GLU A 98 0.49 7.11 5.46
C GLU A 98 -0.32 6.52 6.62
N TRP A 99 -0.12 5.22 6.91
CA TRP A 99 -0.84 4.49 7.96
C TRP A 99 0.00 4.25 9.22
N VAL A 100 1.31 4.50 9.17
CA VAL A 100 2.21 4.30 10.31
C VAL A 100 1.93 5.33 11.38
N SER A 101 1.77 4.86 12.63
CA SER A 101 1.52 5.69 13.80
C SER A 101 2.82 6.16 14.46
N GLY A 102 3.88 5.37 14.35
CA GLY A 102 5.18 5.62 14.97
C GLY A 102 6.04 6.66 14.26
N ASP A 103 7.32 6.74 14.68
CA ASP A 103 8.31 7.63 14.08
C ASP A 103 8.59 7.25 12.62
N LYS A 104 8.67 8.25 11.76
CA LYS A 104 8.88 8.14 10.30
C LYS A 104 10.18 8.76 9.82
N THR A 105 11.04 9.18 10.74
CA THR A 105 12.32 9.84 10.39
C THR A 105 13.19 8.95 9.53
N ASP A 106 13.23 7.66 9.81
CA ASP A 106 13.99 6.67 9.04
C ASP A 106 13.47 6.46 7.62
N PHE A 107 12.23 6.84 7.34
CA PHE A 107 11.63 6.71 6.00
C PHE A 107 12.04 7.86 5.08
N GLN A 108 12.57 8.93 5.64
CA GLN A 108 12.98 10.10 4.87
C GLN A 108 14.35 9.88 4.24
N SER A 109 14.52 10.40 3.04
CA SER A 109 15.80 10.39 2.35
C SER A 109 16.70 11.48 2.89
N LYS A 110 17.97 11.16 3.13
CA LYS A 110 18.98 12.14 3.53
C LYS A 110 19.31 13.13 2.40
N LYS A 111 19.10 12.73 1.15
CA LYS A 111 19.36 13.55 -0.06
C LYS A 111 18.18 13.41 -0.99
N SER A 112 17.25 14.36 -0.93
CA SER A 112 16.17 14.46 -1.91
C SER A 112 16.68 15.11 -3.21
N VAL A 113 16.18 14.65 -4.36
CA VAL A 113 16.52 15.25 -5.66
C VAL A 113 15.64 16.48 -5.86
N TRP A 114 16.25 17.65 -6.05
CA TRP A 114 15.59 18.95 -6.20
C TRP A 114 14.55 19.28 -5.12
N ASN A 115 14.74 18.79 -3.90
CA ASN A 115 13.77 18.94 -2.79
C ASN A 115 12.33 18.53 -3.10
N THR A 116 12.11 17.77 -4.16
CA THR A 116 10.79 17.35 -4.62
C THR A 116 10.69 15.83 -4.75
N PHE A 117 11.69 15.25 -5.43
CA PHE A 117 11.71 13.81 -5.69
C PHE A 117 12.47 13.06 -4.59
N TYR A 118 11.97 11.87 -4.25
CA TYR A 118 12.58 10.99 -3.24
C TYR A 118 12.78 11.67 -1.88
N LYS A 119 11.83 12.49 -1.45
CA LYS A 119 11.76 12.96 -0.06
C LYS A 119 11.57 11.79 0.90
N SER A 120 10.70 10.88 0.53
CA SER A 120 10.56 9.55 1.14
C SER A 120 11.41 8.55 0.34
N LYS A 121 12.07 7.62 1.02
CA LYS A 121 12.83 6.54 0.37
C LYS A 121 11.94 5.59 -0.45
N ALA A 122 10.64 5.56 -0.14
CA ALA A 122 9.68 4.65 -0.75
C ALA A 122 9.04 5.18 -2.03
N ASN A 123 8.91 6.49 -2.18
CA ASN A 123 8.09 7.10 -3.24
C ASN A 123 8.89 8.11 -4.05
N LEU A 124 8.70 8.10 -5.37
CA LEU A 124 9.30 9.09 -6.26
C LEU A 124 8.80 10.50 -5.90
N ILE A 125 7.49 10.64 -5.79
CA ILE A 125 6.86 11.86 -5.29
C ILE A 125 5.94 11.45 -4.14
N GLU A 126 6.08 12.14 -3.01
CA GLU A 126 5.21 11.98 -1.86
C GLU A 126 4.75 13.34 -1.36
N VAL A 127 3.43 13.50 -1.28
CA VAL A 127 2.79 14.64 -0.64
C VAL A 127 2.03 14.10 0.57
N ASN A 128 2.39 14.59 1.75
CA ASN A 128 1.76 14.19 3.00
C ASN A 128 1.30 15.44 3.75
N ALA A 129 0.01 15.72 3.66
CA ALA A 129 -0.68 16.80 4.36
C ALA A 129 -1.69 16.20 5.35
N PRO A 130 -2.21 16.95 6.33
CA PRO A 130 -3.13 16.44 7.34
C PRO A 130 -4.34 15.69 6.75
N ASP A 131 -4.92 16.21 5.66
CA ASP A 131 -6.13 15.66 5.02
C ASP A 131 -5.89 15.09 3.63
N PHE A 132 -4.64 15.08 3.16
CA PHE A 132 -4.32 14.61 1.83
C PHE A 132 -2.98 13.88 1.79
N PHE A 133 -3.00 12.68 1.24
CA PHE A 133 -1.80 11.91 0.93
C PHE A 133 -1.79 11.54 -0.54
N LEU A 134 -0.65 11.69 -1.19
CA LEU A 134 -0.42 11.24 -2.56
C LEU A 134 0.98 10.65 -2.68
N ALA A 135 1.07 9.44 -3.22
CA ALA A 135 2.31 8.82 -3.63
C ALA A 135 2.27 8.48 -5.11
N VAL A 136 3.32 8.88 -5.83
CA VAL A 136 3.50 8.59 -7.26
C VAL A 136 4.79 7.81 -7.43
N ASN A 137 4.72 6.68 -8.14
CA ASN A 137 5.88 5.84 -8.42
C ASN A 137 5.92 5.40 -9.88
N PRO A 138 7.11 5.32 -10.50
CA PRO A 138 7.28 4.71 -11.80
C PRO A 138 7.10 3.19 -11.70
N VAL A 139 6.61 2.60 -12.77
CA VAL A 139 6.55 1.15 -12.96
C VAL A 139 7.43 0.80 -14.14
N PHE A 140 8.36 -0.12 -13.90
CA PHE A 140 9.16 -0.76 -14.93
C PHE A 140 9.11 -2.26 -14.68
N GLN A 141 8.59 -3.02 -15.64
CA GLN A 141 8.59 -4.46 -15.59
C GLN A 141 9.10 -4.98 -16.92
N PHE A 142 10.05 -5.89 -16.84
CA PHE A 142 10.60 -6.58 -18.00
C PHE A 142 10.45 -8.07 -17.78
N THR A 143 9.71 -8.73 -18.66
CA THR A 143 9.43 -10.17 -18.59
C THR A 143 9.99 -10.85 -19.83
N ILE A 144 10.73 -11.92 -19.64
CA ILE A 144 11.21 -12.81 -20.71
C ILE A 144 10.56 -14.16 -20.49
N SER A 145 9.83 -14.63 -21.49
CA SER A 145 9.21 -15.96 -21.48
C SER A 145 9.79 -16.83 -22.58
N LYS A 146 9.96 -18.13 -22.30
CA LYS A 146 10.35 -19.14 -23.26
C LYS A 146 9.49 -20.38 -23.09
N GLU A 147 8.85 -20.84 -24.14
CA GLU A 147 8.17 -22.13 -24.16
C GLU A 147 9.16 -23.28 -24.29
N ALA A 148 8.87 -24.43 -23.65
CA ALA A 148 9.75 -25.57 -23.62
C ALA A 148 10.06 -26.14 -25.03
N ASN A 149 9.09 -26.04 -25.95
CA ASN A 149 9.17 -26.61 -27.30
C ASN A 149 9.36 -25.54 -28.39
N ASN A 150 9.65 -24.29 -28.01
CA ASN A 150 9.85 -23.20 -28.98
C ASN A 150 11.19 -22.51 -28.73
N THR A 151 11.95 -22.23 -29.78
CA THR A 151 13.19 -21.47 -29.70
C THR A 151 12.97 -19.95 -29.59
N ALA A 152 11.79 -19.48 -29.95
CA ALA A 152 11.45 -18.08 -29.85
C ALA A 152 11.33 -17.63 -28.36
N ARG A 153 11.85 -16.44 -28.08
CA ARG A 153 11.68 -15.77 -26.77
C ARG A 153 10.67 -14.66 -26.94
N VAL A 154 9.73 -14.60 -26.03
CA VAL A 154 8.77 -13.50 -25.96
C VAL A 154 9.26 -12.50 -24.91
N PHE A 155 9.29 -11.23 -25.29
CA PHE A 155 9.68 -10.13 -24.43
C PHE A 155 8.46 -9.27 -24.15
N GLN A 156 8.21 -8.98 -22.91
CA GLN A 156 7.19 -8.01 -22.52
C GLN A 156 7.86 -6.90 -21.74
N ASN A 157 7.68 -5.67 -22.17
CA ASN A 157 8.18 -4.47 -21.52
C ASN A 157 7.01 -3.60 -21.09
N THR A 158 6.85 -3.44 -19.79
CA THR A 158 5.80 -2.59 -19.19
C THR A 158 6.44 -1.34 -18.61
N LYS A 159 5.96 -0.18 -19.02
CA LYS A 159 6.37 1.12 -18.50
C LYS A 159 5.14 1.87 -18.03
N GLY A 160 5.27 2.65 -16.94
CA GLY A 160 4.12 3.40 -16.48
C GLY A 160 4.34 4.14 -15.18
N LEU A 161 3.22 4.58 -14.62
CA LEU A 161 3.14 5.28 -13.35
C LEU A 161 2.04 4.67 -12.49
N THR A 162 2.29 4.58 -11.21
CA THR A 162 1.28 4.26 -10.21
C THR A 162 0.99 5.49 -9.36
N PHE A 163 -0.28 5.69 -9.08
CA PHE A 163 -0.76 6.73 -8.19
C PHE A 163 -1.55 6.06 -7.08
N ARG A 164 -1.32 6.49 -5.86
CA ARG A 164 -2.19 6.14 -4.74
C ARG A 164 -2.30 7.31 -3.81
N GLY A 165 -3.45 7.44 -3.18
CA GLY A 165 -3.65 8.52 -2.26
C GLY A 165 -4.81 8.32 -1.32
N LEU A 166 -4.94 9.27 -0.40
CA LEU A 166 -6.00 9.38 0.58
C LEU A 166 -6.51 10.81 0.61
N ILE A 167 -7.82 10.95 0.65
CA ILE A 167 -8.50 12.24 0.85
C ILE A 167 -9.23 12.18 2.18
N ALA A 168 -9.03 13.21 3.02
CA ALA A 168 -9.61 13.35 4.36
C ALA A 168 -9.36 12.09 5.25
N ARG A 169 -8.31 11.30 4.97
CA ARG A 169 -8.00 10.00 5.59
C ARG A 169 -9.16 9.00 5.55
N ARG A 170 -10.12 9.20 4.66
CA ARG A 170 -11.35 8.38 4.54
C ARG A 170 -11.50 7.74 3.18
N ILE A 171 -11.11 8.43 2.11
CA ILE A 171 -11.28 7.94 0.74
C ILE A 171 -9.90 7.60 0.19
N GLY A 172 -9.66 6.31 0.00
CA GLY A 172 -8.47 5.81 -0.68
C GLY A 172 -8.71 5.66 -2.18
N PHE A 173 -7.76 6.08 -2.99
CA PHE A 173 -7.75 5.84 -4.43
C PHE A 173 -6.41 5.29 -4.89
N SER A 174 -6.45 4.50 -5.95
CA SER A 174 -5.24 4.02 -6.63
C SER A 174 -5.51 3.90 -8.13
N ALA A 175 -4.50 4.22 -8.92
CA ALA A 175 -4.53 4.07 -10.37
C ALA A 175 -3.19 3.55 -10.87
N TYR A 176 -3.25 2.75 -11.94
CA TYR A 176 -2.11 2.23 -12.68
C TYR A 176 -2.27 2.67 -14.13
N LEU A 177 -1.31 3.44 -14.62
CA LEU A 177 -1.23 3.84 -16.01
C LEU A 177 0.01 3.15 -16.59
N THR A 178 -0.20 2.08 -17.35
CA THR A 178 0.89 1.28 -17.91
C THR A 178 0.71 1.09 -19.42
N ASP A 179 1.82 1.18 -20.13
CA ASP A 179 1.97 0.81 -21.53
C ASP A 179 2.76 -0.52 -21.60
N ASN A 180 2.19 -1.50 -22.28
CA ASN A 180 2.76 -2.83 -22.44
C ASN A 180 3.16 -3.01 -23.92
N GLN A 181 4.43 -3.33 -24.14
CA GLN A 181 4.97 -3.64 -25.46
C GLN A 181 5.48 -5.08 -25.46
N GLU A 182 5.06 -5.86 -26.45
CA GLU A 182 5.45 -7.24 -26.71
C GLU A 182 6.34 -7.33 -27.95
#